data_0a15687c7a72e7bdcf4bee78a6887c38
#
_entry.id   0a15687c7a72e7bdcf4bee78a6887c38
#
_cell.length_a   1.000
_cell.length_b   1.000
_cell.length_c   1.000
_cell.angle_alpha   90.00
_cell.angle_beta   90.00
_cell.angle_gamma   90.00
#
_symmetry.space_group_name_H-M   'P 1'
#
loop_
_entity.id
_entity.type
_entity.pdbx_description
1 polymer ?
#
loop_
_entity_poly.entity_id
_entity_poly.type
_entity_poly.pdbx_seq_one_letter_code
_entity_poly.pdbx_strand_id
1 'polypeptide(L)'
;MVSIDKRQQNRIILTLPVEYYRTDSAARSTGNLQRGYTVNASGKGLMVISRDEIPQESDLRMKLFFCYPDLQGIVTLSHVIWVAKRERDKDYLLGIEIVRAEQEDLRKWGEVLGTLFRLEAF
;
A
#
# COMPACT_ATOMS: atom_id res chain seq x y z
N MET A 1 -12.19 -19.20 -14.44
CA MET A 1 -11.89 -18.92 -14.16
C MET A 1 -11.42 -18.21 -13.94
N VAL A 2 -11.63 -18.23 -13.76
CA VAL A 2 -11.33 -17.76 -13.45
C VAL A 2 -11.03 -16.83 -13.14
N SER A 3 -11.31 -16.58 -13.33
CA SER A 3 -11.13 -15.77 -13.10
C SER A 3 -10.94 -15.10 -12.41
N ILE A 4 -11.08 -15.27 -12.23
CA ILE A 4 -10.95 -14.92 -11.47
C ILE A 4 -10.63 -14.13 -10.90
N ASP A 5 -11.09 -14.08 -10.75
CA ASP A 5 -10.87 -13.21 -10.21
C ASP A 5 -9.85 -12.90 -9.43
N LYS A 6 -9.58 -12.62 -9.82
CA LYS A 6 -8.43 -12.27 -9.39
C LYS A 6 -8.44 -11.48 -8.25
N ARG A 7 -9.34 -10.75 -8.08
CA ARG A 7 -9.33 -9.95 -6.97
C ARG A 7 -9.55 -10.73 -5.79
N GLN A 8 -10.31 -11.70 -5.82
CA GLN A 8 -10.53 -12.35 -4.65
C GLN A 8 -9.41 -13.12 -4.22
N GLN A 9 -8.62 -13.53 -5.09
CA GLN A 9 -7.57 -14.26 -4.59
C GLN A 9 -6.56 -13.36 -4.15
N ASN A 10 -5.70 -13.66 -3.35
CA ASN A 10 -4.46 -12.96 -3.07
C ASN A 10 -4.59 -11.68 -2.28
N ARG A 11 -5.73 -11.43 -1.69
CA ARG A 11 -5.83 -10.31 -0.77
C ARG A 11 -5.62 -10.81 0.64
N ILE A 12 -4.71 -10.17 1.36
CA ILE A 12 -4.36 -10.54 2.72
C ILE A 12 -4.65 -9.38 3.63
N ILE A 13 -5.28 -9.64 4.76
CA ILE A 13 -5.48 -8.62 5.78
C ILE A 13 -4.13 -8.38 6.42
N LEU A 14 -3.67 -7.14 6.37
CA LEU A 14 -2.32 -6.82 6.76
C LEU A 14 -2.27 -5.38 7.22
N THR A 15 -1.82 -5.17 8.44
CA THR A 15 -1.71 -3.82 8.99
C THR A 15 -0.23 -3.49 9.15
N LEU A 16 0.26 -2.66 8.27
CA LEU A 16 1.65 -2.18 8.32
C LEU A 16 1.64 -0.67 8.35
N PRO A 17 2.52 -0.05 9.13
CA PRO A 17 2.70 1.39 9.04
C PRO A 17 3.28 1.74 7.68
N VAL A 18 2.82 2.86 7.14
CA VAL A 18 3.36 3.36 5.87
C VAL A 18 3.65 4.84 6.00
N GLU A 19 4.65 5.30 5.26
CA GLU A 19 4.94 6.71 5.10
C GLU A 19 4.93 7.00 3.62
N TYR A 20 4.41 8.15 3.23
CA TYR A 20 4.31 8.45 1.81
C TYR A 20 4.25 9.94 1.58
N TYR A 21 4.59 10.35 0.37
CA TYR A 21 4.42 11.72 -0.08
C TYR A 21 4.15 11.71 -1.58
N ARG A 22 3.51 12.78 -2.04
CA ARG A 22 3.15 12.87 -3.44
C ARG A 22 4.36 13.25 -4.26
N THR A 23 4.45 12.68 -5.44
CA THR A 23 5.54 12.97 -6.36
C THR A 23 5.06 13.52 -7.69
N ASP A 24 3.75 13.62 -7.89
CA ASP A 24 3.23 14.10 -9.15
C ASP A 24 3.40 15.61 -9.24
N SER A 25 3.28 16.11 -10.45
CA SER A 25 3.60 17.50 -10.72
C SER A 25 2.66 18.47 -9.99
N ALA A 26 1.51 18.02 -9.57
CA ALA A 26 0.58 18.88 -8.85
C ALA A 26 0.98 19.09 -7.40
N ALA A 27 1.91 18.32 -6.91
CA ALA A 27 2.29 18.37 -5.50
C ALA A 27 3.50 19.25 -5.31
N ARG A 28 3.25 20.53 -5.18
CA ARG A 28 4.37 21.47 -5.06
C ARG A 28 5.13 21.26 -3.78
N SER A 29 4.46 20.85 -2.73
CA SER A 29 5.13 20.67 -1.46
C SER A 29 5.33 19.20 -1.23
N THR A 30 6.20 18.64 -2.02
CA THR A 30 6.42 17.21 -1.94
C THR A 30 7.12 16.77 -0.68
N GLY A 31 7.61 17.70 0.12
CA GLY A 31 8.29 17.31 1.33
C GLY A 31 7.38 16.88 2.46
N ASN A 32 6.08 17.04 2.30
CA ASN A 32 5.17 16.69 3.37
C ASN A 32 5.00 15.19 3.46
N LEU A 33 5.71 14.61 4.40
CA LEU A 33 5.62 13.19 4.65
C LEU A 33 4.36 12.90 5.45
N GLN A 34 3.58 11.94 4.98
CA GLN A 34 2.37 11.55 5.65
C GLN A 34 2.46 10.11 6.11
N ARG A 35 1.61 9.73 7.02
CA ARG A 35 1.62 8.40 7.60
C ARG A 35 0.24 7.79 7.58
N GLY A 36 0.21 6.48 7.47
CA GLY A 36 -1.03 5.74 7.50
C GLY A 36 -0.74 4.28 7.77
N TYR A 37 -1.75 3.46 7.53
CA TYR A 37 -1.64 2.03 7.77
C TYR A 37 -2.30 1.28 6.63
N THR A 38 -1.74 0.14 6.28
CA THR A 38 -2.41 -0.73 5.33
C THR A 38 -3.59 -1.40 6.01
N VAL A 39 -4.58 -1.76 5.21
CA VAL A 39 -5.73 -2.55 5.66
C VAL A 39 -5.62 -3.95 5.09
N ASN A 40 -5.30 -4.01 3.81
CA ASN A 40 -5.06 -5.29 3.16
C ASN A 40 -4.12 -5.06 1.99
N ALA A 41 -3.61 -6.15 1.45
CA ALA A 41 -2.61 -6.07 0.39
C ALA A 41 -2.71 -7.27 -0.52
N SER A 42 -2.24 -7.08 -1.73
CA SER A 42 -2.03 -8.15 -2.69
C SER A 42 -0.70 -7.90 -3.36
N GLY A 43 -0.35 -8.70 -4.35
CA GLY A 43 0.94 -8.55 -5.01
C GLY A 43 1.13 -7.19 -5.65
N LYS A 44 0.06 -6.58 -6.13
CA LYS A 44 0.17 -5.33 -6.87
C LYS A 44 -0.56 -4.17 -6.25
N GLY A 45 -1.27 -4.39 -5.17
CA GLY A 45 -2.11 -3.33 -4.65
C GLY A 45 -2.21 -3.33 -3.15
N LEU A 46 -2.62 -2.19 -2.64
CA LEU A 46 -2.77 -1.95 -1.22
C LEU A 46 -4.05 -1.18 -0.97
N MET A 47 -4.63 -1.41 0.19
CA MET A 47 -5.65 -0.50 0.70
C MET A 47 -5.05 0.13 1.93
N VAL A 48 -5.07 1.45 1.99
CA VAL A 48 -4.39 2.22 3.04
C VAL A 48 -5.37 3.19 3.67
N ILE A 49 -5.28 3.33 4.99
CA ILE A 49 -6.01 4.38 5.71
C ILE A 49 -5.10 5.58 5.82
N SER A 50 -5.57 6.72 5.36
CA SER A 50 -4.84 7.98 5.40
C SER A 50 -5.65 9.00 6.18
N ARG A 51 -4.98 9.76 7.04
CA ARG A 51 -5.66 10.81 7.74
C ARG A 51 -6.07 11.93 6.79
N ASP A 52 -5.24 12.23 5.83
CA ASP A 52 -5.48 13.33 4.92
C ASP A 52 -5.98 12.82 3.58
N GLU A 53 -6.76 13.64 2.93
CA GLU A 53 -7.26 13.29 1.61
C GLU A 53 -6.14 13.36 0.60
N ILE A 54 -5.95 12.28 -0.14
CA ILE A 54 -5.00 12.25 -1.24
C ILE A 54 -5.83 12.14 -2.50
N PRO A 55 -5.72 13.09 -3.42
CA PRO A 55 -6.58 13.06 -4.61
C PRO A 55 -6.37 11.79 -5.43
N GLN A 56 -7.45 11.33 -6.02
CA GLN A 56 -7.39 10.23 -6.96
C GLN A 56 -6.42 10.58 -8.08
N GLU A 57 -5.73 9.60 -8.59
CA GLU A 57 -4.74 9.74 -9.65
C GLU A 57 -3.43 10.37 -9.19
N SER A 58 -3.23 10.54 -7.89
CA SER A 58 -1.94 11.03 -7.38
C SER A 58 -0.89 9.93 -7.47
N ASP A 59 0.34 10.36 -7.66
CA ASP A 59 1.48 9.46 -7.59
C ASP A 59 2.17 9.63 -6.26
N LEU A 60 2.55 8.53 -5.65
CA LEU A 60 3.14 8.53 -4.33
C LEU A 60 4.45 7.77 -4.32
N ARG A 61 5.38 8.26 -3.51
CA ARG A 61 6.50 7.44 -3.09
C ARG A 61 6.12 6.95 -1.70
N MET A 62 6.05 5.65 -1.53
CA MET A 62 5.53 5.06 -0.31
C MET A 62 6.52 4.08 0.26
N LYS A 63 6.70 4.13 1.57
CA LYS A 63 7.55 3.18 2.26
C LYS A 63 6.68 2.39 3.22
N LEU A 64 6.73 1.07 3.08
CA LEU A 64 5.99 0.17 3.95
C LEU A 64 6.99 -0.42 4.94
N PHE A 65 6.60 -0.48 6.20
CA PHE A 65 7.48 -0.97 7.25
C PHE A 65 6.98 -2.30 7.79
N PHE A 66 7.88 -3.23 7.96
CA PHE A 66 7.56 -4.47 8.65
C PHE A 66 8.78 -4.84 9.49
N CYS A 67 8.53 -5.60 10.54
CA CYS A 67 9.56 -5.82 11.54
C CYS A 67 9.81 -7.28 11.85
N TYR A 68 9.87 -8.09 10.84
CA TYR A 68 10.23 -9.47 11.02
C TYR A 68 11.15 -9.89 9.87
N PRO A 69 12.31 -10.44 10.17
CA PRO A 69 12.90 -10.60 11.50
C PRO A 69 13.41 -9.29 12.09
N ASP A 70 13.67 -8.29 11.25
CA ASP A 70 14.17 -6.99 11.70
C ASP A 70 13.31 -5.91 11.09
N LEU A 71 13.37 -4.73 11.64
CA LEU A 71 12.65 -3.60 11.05
C LEU A 71 13.20 -3.33 9.66
N GLN A 72 12.36 -3.43 8.69
CA GLN A 72 12.73 -3.22 7.30
C GLN A 72 11.71 -2.35 6.61
N GLY A 73 12.12 -1.74 5.51
CA GLY A 73 11.25 -0.92 4.72
C GLY A 73 11.29 -1.35 3.27
N ILE A 74 10.16 -1.26 2.63
CA ILE A 74 10.04 -1.51 1.20
C ILE A 74 9.53 -0.22 0.58
N VAL A 75 10.28 0.29 -0.40
CA VAL A 75 9.93 1.54 -1.05
C VAL A 75 9.30 1.25 -2.41
N THR A 76 8.16 1.86 -2.66
CA THR A 76 7.45 1.69 -3.92
C THR A 76 7.10 3.03 -4.51
N LEU A 77 6.93 3.04 -5.83
CA LEU A 77 6.27 4.13 -6.51
C LEU A 77 4.88 3.63 -6.81
N SER A 78 3.89 4.36 -6.37
CA SER A 78 2.51 3.89 -6.35
C SER A 78 1.58 4.94 -6.90
N HIS A 79 0.37 4.51 -7.24
CA HIS A 79 -0.62 5.38 -7.84
C HIS A 79 -1.93 5.19 -7.11
N VAL A 80 -2.61 6.28 -6.78
CA VAL A 80 -3.89 6.23 -6.09
C VAL A 80 -4.99 6.00 -7.12
N ILE A 81 -5.64 4.85 -7.03
CA ILE A 81 -6.67 4.47 -7.99
C ILE A 81 -8.02 5.02 -7.58
N TRP A 82 -8.33 4.97 -6.30
CA TRP A 82 -9.59 5.47 -5.81
C TRP A 82 -9.42 5.95 -4.37
N VAL A 83 -10.34 6.81 -3.96
CA VAL A 83 -10.35 7.41 -2.63
C VAL A 83 -11.77 7.36 -2.10
N ALA A 84 -11.93 6.99 -0.85
CA ALA A 84 -13.24 7.00 -0.20
C ALA A 84 -13.10 7.61 1.17
N LYS A 85 -13.95 8.58 1.48
CA LYS A 85 -13.95 9.19 2.79
C LYS A 85 -14.73 8.31 3.76
N ARG A 86 -14.17 8.12 4.96
CA ARG A 86 -14.87 7.41 6.01
C ARG A 86 -15.41 8.44 7.01
N GLU A 87 -16.70 8.69 6.96
CA GLU A 87 -17.30 9.75 7.77
C GLU A 87 -17.12 9.50 9.26
N ARG A 88 -17.26 8.25 9.64
CA ARG A 88 -17.22 7.91 11.06
C ARG A 88 -15.87 8.21 11.68
N ASP A 89 -14.81 7.83 11.01
CA ASP A 89 -13.47 8.00 11.54
C ASP A 89 -12.79 9.26 11.05
N LYS A 90 -13.44 9.96 10.13
CA LYS A 90 -12.93 11.22 9.60
C LYS A 90 -11.57 11.03 8.94
N ASP A 91 -11.40 9.93 8.27
CA ASP A 91 -10.19 9.65 7.51
C ASP A 91 -10.59 9.11 6.16
N TYR A 92 -9.63 8.60 5.42
CA TYR A 92 -9.84 8.20 4.03
C TYR A 92 -9.27 6.81 3.80
N LEU A 93 -9.95 6.05 2.95
CA LEU A 93 -9.40 4.83 2.42
C LEU A 93 -8.86 5.11 1.03
N LEU A 94 -7.66 4.64 0.78
CA LEU A 94 -7.02 4.80 -0.52
C LEU A 94 -6.81 3.43 -1.13
N GLY A 95 -7.27 3.27 -2.37
CA GLY A 95 -6.92 2.10 -3.16
C GLY A 95 -5.69 2.43 -3.95
N ILE A 96 -4.63 1.66 -3.76
CA ILE A 96 -3.32 1.99 -4.27
C ILE A 96 -2.78 0.85 -5.11
N GLU A 97 -2.23 1.20 -6.27
CA GLU A 97 -1.55 0.25 -7.13
C GLU A 97 -0.05 0.49 -7.02
N ILE A 98 0.71 -0.57 -6.82
CA ILE A 98 2.17 -0.49 -6.85
C ILE A 98 2.58 -0.49 -8.30
N VAL A 99 3.18 0.60 -8.75
CA VAL A 99 3.57 0.75 -10.14
C VAL A 99 4.98 0.26 -10.36
N ARG A 100 5.86 0.56 -9.43
CA ARG A 100 7.26 0.21 -9.61
C ARG A 100 7.98 0.18 -8.29
N ALA A 101 9.00 -0.65 -8.18
CA ALA A 101 9.87 -0.69 -7.03
C ALA A 101 11.19 -1.29 -7.48
N GLU A 102 12.23 -1.09 -6.68
CA GLU A 102 13.51 -1.74 -6.95
C GLU A 102 13.32 -3.24 -6.88
N GLN A 103 14.12 -3.95 -7.65
CA GLN A 103 14.00 -5.39 -7.73
C GLN A 103 14.12 -6.05 -6.36
N GLU A 104 15.03 -5.57 -5.56
CA GLU A 104 15.21 -6.12 -4.22
C GLU A 104 13.98 -5.89 -3.35
N ASP A 105 13.36 -4.72 -3.47
CA ASP A 105 12.15 -4.42 -2.71
C ASP A 105 10.98 -5.29 -3.17
N LEU A 106 10.87 -5.53 -4.46
CA LEU A 106 9.83 -6.42 -4.95
C LEU A 106 10.02 -7.83 -4.44
N ARG A 107 11.27 -8.28 -4.37
CA ARG A 107 11.57 -9.59 -3.83
C ARG A 107 11.16 -9.69 -2.37
N LYS A 108 11.50 -8.66 -1.58
CA LYS A 108 11.12 -8.64 -0.17
C LYS A 108 9.61 -8.63 -0.01
N TRP A 109 8.93 -7.85 -0.83
CA TRP A 109 7.47 -7.78 -0.77
C TRP A 109 6.84 -9.14 -1.06
N GLY A 110 7.37 -9.80 -2.08
CA GLY A 110 6.89 -11.15 -2.40
C GLY A 110 7.10 -12.14 -1.27
N GLU A 111 8.23 -12.01 -0.57
CA GLU A 111 8.50 -12.90 0.56
C GLU A 111 7.55 -12.64 1.72
N VAL A 112 7.28 -11.37 2.00
CA VAL A 112 6.36 -11.02 3.07
C VAL A 112 4.97 -11.58 2.77
N LEU A 113 4.49 -11.35 1.56
CA LEU A 113 3.17 -11.84 1.19
C LEU A 113 3.12 -13.36 1.18
N GLY A 114 4.16 -14.00 0.67
CA GLY A 114 4.21 -15.45 0.64
C GLY A 114 4.16 -16.06 2.02
N THR A 115 4.88 -15.46 2.97
CA THR A 115 4.86 -15.93 4.34
C THR A 115 3.46 -15.80 4.93
N LEU A 116 2.81 -14.68 4.71
CA LEU A 116 1.48 -14.44 5.23
C LEU A 116 0.46 -15.38 4.63
N PHE A 117 0.56 -15.65 3.32
CA PHE A 117 -0.33 -16.61 2.71
C PHE A 117 -0.17 -17.99 3.35
N ARG A 118 1.05 -18.39 3.60
CA ARG A 118 1.28 -19.70 4.23
C ARG A 118 0.68 -19.77 5.62
N LEU A 119 0.79 -18.67 6.38
CA LEU A 119 0.23 -18.64 7.72
C LEU A 119 -1.29 -18.69 7.68
N GLU A 120 -1.90 -18.02 6.72
CA GLU A 120 -3.35 -18.04 6.61
C GLU A 120 -3.90 -19.39 6.16
N ALA A 121 -3.06 -20.20 5.55
CA ALA A 121 -3.48 -21.50 5.10
C ALA A 121 -3.71 -22.47 6.27
N PHE A 122 -3.25 -22.14 7.44
CA PHE A 122 -3.47 -22.94 8.61
C PHE A 122 -4.60 -22.40 9.46
#